data_55dd2b15afd657a15fd5e5e1a5f5cab5
#
_entry.id   55dd2b15afd657a15fd5e5e1a5f5cab5
#
_cell.length_a   1.000
_cell.length_b   1.000
_cell.length_c   1.000
_cell.angle_alpha   90.00
_cell.angle_beta   90.00
_cell.angle_gamma   90.00
#
_symmetry.space_group_name_H-M   'P 1'
#
loop_
_entity.id
_entity.type
_entity.pdbx_description
1 polymer ?
#
loop_
_entity_poly.entity_id
_entity_poly.type
_entity_poly.pdbx_seq_one_letter_code
_entity_poly.pdbx_strand_id
1 'polypeptide(L)'
;NYKKYGINIINISIGSDTADCNEEKDEVAAAINSLWNLGICIVVSAGNSGPGPGTITFPGTCEKVITVGSDAILLYSGYKESTVSRSGEGPTKCNINKPDLLAPGHNIISCHNRYNGYTAKSGTSMSTPVVSGAIALYLEKYPNASNDTIKRNIKLSASDAGFTLNRQGAGLLNVKHFLEQKPL
;
A
#
# COMPACT_ATOMS: atom_id res chain seq x y z
N ASN A 1 -0.75 15.15 -18.70
CA ASN A 1 -1.07 16.20 -17.71
C ASN A 1 -0.24 16.13 -16.42
N TYR A 2 0.42 14.99 -16.10
CA TYR A 2 1.15 14.82 -14.84
C TYR A 2 2.25 15.87 -14.64
N LYS A 3 3.04 16.19 -15.69
CA LYS A 3 4.06 17.26 -15.63
C LYS A 3 3.45 18.62 -15.38
N LYS A 4 2.31 18.93 -16.02
CA LYS A 4 1.61 20.21 -15.87
C LYS A 4 1.14 20.45 -14.43
N TYR A 5 0.73 19.38 -13.72
CA TYR A 5 0.20 19.46 -12.37
C TYR A 5 1.19 18.99 -11.30
N GLY A 6 2.42 18.62 -11.67
CA GLY A 6 3.43 18.14 -10.74
C GLY A 6 3.03 16.86 -10.00
N ILE A 7 2.35 15.92 -10.69
CA ILE A 7 1.89 14.68 -10.06
C ILE A 7 3.08 13.72 -9.91
N ASN A 8 3.45 13.42 -8.68
CA ASN A 8 4.53 12.49 -8.33
C ASN A 8 4.02 11.20 -7.68
N ILE A 9 2.79 11.20 -7.15
CA ILE A 9 2.20 10.07 -6.43
C ILE A 9 0.79 9.82 -6.95
N ILE A 10 0.46 8.56 -7.21
CA ILE A 10 -0.91 8.12 -7.50
C ILE A 10 -1.33 7.11 -6.43
N ASN A 11 -2.45 7.39 -5.74
CA ASN A 11 -3.05 6.49 -4.77
C ASN A 11 -4.23 5.75 -5.41
N ILE A 12 -4.20 4.41 -5.38
CA ILE A 12 -5.24 3.53 -5.94
C ILE A 12 -5.80 2.66 -4.81
N SER A 13 -6.92 3.10 -4.22
CA SER A 13 -7.59 2.38 -3.14
C SER A 13 -8.80 1.56 -3.65
N ILE A 14 -8.62 0.89 -4.78
CA ILE A 14 -9.59 -0.03 -5.40
C ILE A 14 -8.88 -1.33 -5.78
N GLY A 15 -9.64 -2.39 -5.97
CA GLY A 15 -9.10 -3.67 -6.42
C GLY A 15 -10.19 -4.56 -7.01
N SER A 16 -9.77 -5.52 -7.83
CA SER A 16 -10.62 -6.58 -8.38
C SER A 16 -9.96 -7.94 -8.17
N ASP A 17 -10.78 -8.99 -8.12
CA ASP A 17 -10.31 -10.37 -7.92
C ASP A 17 -9.75 -10.99 -9.22
N THR A 18 -9.82 -10.28 -10.35
CA THR A 18 -9.34 -10.73 -11.64
C THR A 18 -7.84 -10.46 -11.75
N ALA A 19 -7.03 -11.41 -11.34
CA ALA A 19 -5.60 -11.36 -11.54
C ALA A 19 -5.16 -12.56 -12.35
N ASP A 20 -5.04 -12.38 -13.67
CA ASP A 20 -4.15 -13.21 -14.47
C ASP A 20 -2.72 -12.75 -14.24
N CYS A 21 -1.78 -13.72 -14.14
CA CYS A 21 -0.36 -13.42 -14.01
C CYS A 21 0.25 -12.77 -15.27
N ASN A 22 -0.53 -12.49 -16.28
CA ASN A 22 -0.06 -11.95 -17.54
C ASN A 22 -0.27 -10.43 -17.57
N GLU A 23 0.57 -9.71 -16.81
CA GLU A 23 0.58 -8.24 -16.80
C GLU A 23 0.76 -7.62 -18.20
N GLU A 24 1.40 -8.35 -19.13
CA GLU A 24 1.63 -7.85 -20.49
C GLU A 24 0.35 -7.73 -21.33
N LYS A 25 -0.69 -8.49 -20.98
CA LYS A 25 -1.98 -8.47 -21.67
C LYS A 25 -3.04 -7.61 -21.01
N ASP A 26 -2.76 -7.10 -19.81
CA ASP A 26 -3.68 -6.25 -19.06
C ASP A 26 -3.36 -4.78 -19.31
N GLU A 27 -4.31 -4.06 -19.90
CA GLU A 27 -4.15 -2.63 -20.24
C GLU A 27 -3.89 -1.77 -19.01
N VAL A 28 -4.47 -2.11 -17.86
CA VAL A 28 -4.27 -1.38 -16.60
C VAL A 28 -2.87 -1.62 -16.06
N ALA A 29 -2.37 -2.87 -16.10
CA ALA A 29 -1.01 -3.20 -15.71
C ALA A 29 0.00 -2.50 -16.63
N ALA A 30 -0.24 -2.48 -17.94
CA ALA A 30 0.60 -1.76 -18.91
C ALA A 30 0.63 -0.25 -18.62
N ALA A 31 -0.51 0.36 -18.30
CA ALA A 31 -0.59 1.77 -17.92
C ALA A 31 0.16 2.05 -16.62
N ILE A 32 0.02 1.20 -15.61
CA ILE A 32 0.74 1.28 -14.33
C ILE A 32 2.24 1.20 -14.56
N ASN A 33 2.71 0.23 -15.33
CA ASN A 33 4.13 0.07 -15.66
C ASN A 33 4.69 1.29 -16.41
N SER A 34 3.91 1.86 -17.33
CA SER A 34 4.28 3.07 -18.06
C SER A 34 4.41 4.27 -17.13
N LEU A 35 3.46 4.46 -16.21
CA LEU A 35 3.49 5.55 -15.23
C LEU A 35 4.65 5.40 -14.24
N TRP A 36 4.94 4.16 -13.80
CA TRP A 36 6.09 3.88 -12.94
C TRP A 36 7.40 4.23 -13.64
N ASN A 37 7.55 3.86 -14.91
CA ASN A 37 8.74 4.18 -15.71
C ASN A 37 8.91 5.69 -15.96
N LEU A 38 7.86 6.49 -15.83
CA LEU A 38 7.91 7.95 -15.83
C LEU A 38 8.32 8.56 -14.48
N GLY A 39 8.62 7.74 -13.47
CA GLY A 39 9.05 8.16 -12.13
C GLY A 39 7.92 8.41 -11.15
N ILE A 40 6.67 8.09 -11.49
CA ILE A 40 5.52 8.30 -10.59
C ILE A 40 5.44 7.14 -9.59
N CYS A 41 5.37 7.46 -8.29
CA CYS A 41 5.07 6.47 -7.25
C CYS A 41 3.61 6.05 -7.32
N ILE A 42 3.36 4.76 -7.48
CA ILE A 42 2.00 4.21 -7.49
C ILE A 42 1.81 3.38 -6.23
N VAL A 43 0.87 3.80 -5.38
CA VAL A 43 0.53 3.16 -4.11
C VAL A 43 -0.84 2.53 -4.22
N VAL A 44 -0.94 1.23 -3.92
CA VAL A 44 -2.13 0.43 -4.18
C VAL A 44 -2.55 -0.35 -2.95
N SER A 45 -3.85 -0.49 -2.72
CA SER A 45 -4.38 -1.33 -1.65
C SER A 45 -4.19 -2.83 -1.94
N ALA A 46 -3.86 -3.61 -0.91
CA ALA A 46 -3.72 -5.06 -1.02
C ALA A 46 -5.06 -5.80 -1.25
N GLY A 47 -6.18 -5.11 -1.02
CA GLY A 47 -7.51 -5.72 -1.04
C GLY A 47 -7.97 -6.20 0.33
N ASN A 48 -9.24 -6.59 0.42
CA ASN A 48 -9.89 -6.97 1.67
C ASN A 48 -10.51 -8.39 1.59
N SER A 49 -9.93 -9.26 0.76
CA SER A 49 -10.36 -10.65 0.54
C SER A 49 -9.61 -11.67 1.41
N GLY A 50 -8.69 -11.19 2.29
CA GLY A 50 -8.01 -12.01 3.30
C GLY A 50 -8.94 -12.48 4.44
N PRO A 51 -8.39 -13.25 5.39
CA PRO A 51 -7.02 -13.74 5.45
C PRO A 51 -6.77 -14.92 4.50
N GLY A 52 -5.50 -15.20 4.28
CA GLY A 52 -5.04 -16.39 3.56
C GLY A 52 -4.22 -16.05 2.30
N PRO A 53 -3.44 -17.02 1.82
CA PRO A 53 -2.54 -16.82 0.69
C PRO A 53 -3.31 -16.55 -0.62
N GLY A 54 -2.71 -15.74 -1.50
CA GLY A 54 -3.26 -15.45 -2.82
C GLY A 54 -4.46 -14.52 -2.83
N THR A 55 -4.71 -13.77 -1.74
CA THR A 55 -5.86 -12.86 -1.60
C THR A 55 -5.52 -11.39 -1.88
N ILE A 56 -4.30 -11.11 -2.37
CA ILE A 56 -3.96 -9.79 -2.92
C ILE A 56 -4.80 -9.55 -4.18
N THR A 57 -5.50 -8.41 -4.23
CA THR A 57 -6.31 -8.04 -5.38
C THR A 57 -5.51 -7.22 -6.40
N PHE A 58 -5.85 -7.35 -7.68
CA PHE A 58 -5.30 -6.50 -8.74
C PHE A 58 -5.79 -5.05 -8.58
N PRO A 59 -4.96 -4.01 -8.80
CA PRO A 59 -3.58 -4.05 -9.31
C PRO A 59 -2.48 -4.14 -8.21
N GLY A 60 -2.83 -4.46 -6.96
CA GLY A 60 -1.85 -4.71 -5.89
C GLY A 60 -0.93 -5.91 -6.14
N THR A 61 -1.28 -6.79 -7.10
CA THR A 61 -0.46 -7.91 -7.57
C THR A 61 0.70 -7.47 -8.45
N CYS A 62 0.65 -6.28 -9.06
CA CYS A 62 1.71 -5.77 -9.94
C CYS A 62 3.03 -5.60 -9.17
N GLU A 63 4.13 -6.00 -9.80
CA GLU A 63 5.44 -6.01 -9.15
C GLU A 63 5.91 -4.60 -8.80
N LYS A 64 5.77 -3.65 -9.72
CA LYS A 64 6.33 -2.29 -9.58
C LYS A 64 5.63 -1.42 -8.55
N VAL A 65 4.33 -1.56 -8.33
CA VAL A 65 3.58 -0.73 -7.37
C VAL A 65 4.01 -0.97 -5.92
N ILE A 66 3.72 -0.01 -5.05
CA ILE A 66 3.82 -0.18 -3.59
C ILE A 66 2.47 -0.67 -3.09
N THR A 67 2.39 -1.96 -2.77
CA THR A 67 1.15 -2.60 -2.29
C THR A 67 1.06 -2.52 -0.77
N VAL A 68 -0.02 -1.97 -0.26
CA VAL A 68 -0.22 -1.67 1.15
C VAL A 68 -1.30 -2.56 1.75
N GLY A 69 -0.90 -3.36 2.73
CA GLY A 69 -1.81 -4.09 3.61
C GLY A 69 -2.27 -3.23 4.79
N SER A 70 -3.29 -3.71 5.49
CA SER A 70 -3.75 -3.10 6.75
C SER A 70 -3.12 -3.82 7.94
N ASP A 71 -2.64 -3.04 8.89
CA ASP A 71 -2.36 -3.52 10.24
C ASP A 71 -3.68 -3.93 10.86
N ALA A 72 -4.12 -5.12 10.67
CA ALA A 72 -5.29 -5.56 11.39
C ALA A 72 -4.98 -5.51 12.87
N ILE A 73 -5.54 -4.55 13.52
CA ILE A 73 -5.35 -4.32 14.93
C ILE A 73 -5.95 -5.47 15.71
N LEU A 74 -5.14 -6.49 15.93
CA LEU A 74 -5.33 -7.43 17.01
C LEU A 74 -4.89 -6.84 18.36
N LEU A 75 -4.45 -5.57 18.40
CA LEU A 75 -3.75 -5.01 19.54
C LEU A 75 -4.66 -4.34 20.59
N TYR A 76 -5.97 -4.18 20.32
CA TYR A 76 -6.85 -3.57 21.28
C TYR A 76 -8.22 -4.24 21.33
N SER A 77 -8.33 -5.42 21.88
CA SER A 77 -9.58 -5.76 22.56
C SER A 77 -9.39 -6.93 23.51
N GLY A 78 -9.51 -6.65 24.78
CA GLY A 78 -9.97 -7.62 25.77
C GLY A 78 -11.42 -8.05 25.50
N TYR A 79 -11.98 -7.77 24.34
CA TYR A 79 -13.27 -8.24 23.85
C TYR A 79 -13.04 -9.32 22.80
N LYS A 80 -13.66 -10.46 23.05
CA LYS A 80 -13.68 -11.68 22.22
C LYS A 80 -14.41 -11.48 20.88
N GLU A 81 -14.22 -10.41 20.15
CA GLU A 81 -14.60 -10.36 18.74
C GLU A 81 -13.34 -10.57 17.92
N SER A 82 -13.29 -11.71 17.25
CA SER A 82 -12.29 -12.06 16.27
C SER A 82 -12.41 -11.11 15.08
N THR A 83 -11.85 -9.91 15.19
CA THR A 83 -11.59 -9.04 14.05
C THR A 83 -10.45 -9.66 13.26
N VAL A 84 -10.77 -10.70 12.52
CA VAL A 84 -9.87 -11.28 11.54
C VAL A 84 -9.54 -10.18 10.55
N SER A 85 -8.26 -9.86 10.43
CA SER A 85 -7.80 -8.97 9.37
C SER A 85 -8.28 -9.50 8.03
N ARG A 86 -8.96 -8.65 7.29
CA ARG A 86 -9.32 -8.95 5.91
C ARG A 86 -8.28 -8.45 4.91
N SER A 87 -7.15 -7.92 5.37
CA SER A 87 -6.07 -7.51 4.47
C SER A 87 -5.66 -8.65 3.55
N GLY A 88 -5.51 -8.36 2.27
CA GLY A 88 -4.97 -9.32 1.32
C GLY A 88 -3.59 -9.79 1.75
N GLU A 89 -3.32 -11.08 1.55
CA GLU A 89 -2.06 -11.76 1.91
C GLU A 89 -1.49 -12.48 0.69
N GLY A 90 -0.15 -12.45 0.60
CA GLY A 90 0.60 -13.15 -0.45
C GLY A 90 0.90 -14.61 -0.12
N PRO A 91 1.72 -15.25 -0.96
CA PRO A 91 2.23 -14.68 -2.20
C PRO A 91 1.10 -14.49 -3.23
N THR A 92 1.32 -13.65 -4.25
CA THR A 92 0.38 -13.57 -5.36
C THR A 92 0.34 -14.89 -6.14
N LYS A 93 -0.65 -15.07 -7.01
CA LYS A 93 -0.72 -16.25 -7.90
C LYS A 93 0.52 -16.41 -8.78
N CYS A 94 1.24 -15.31 -9.04
CA CYS A 94 2.50 -15.27 -9.79
C CYS A 94 3.74 -15.45 -8.90
N ASN A 95 3.55 -15.87 -7.65
CA ASN A 95 4.61 -16.06 -6.66
C ASN A 95 5.42 -14.79 -6.34
N ILE A 96 4.81 -13.61 -6.48
CA ILE A 96 5.39 -12.33 -6.06
C ILE A 96 5.04 -12.09 -4.59
N ASN A 97 6.05 -11.74 -3.79
CA ASN A 97 5.84 -11.39 -2.38
C ASN A 97 5.13 -10.03 -2.26
N LYS A 98 3.89 -10.07 -1.81
CA LYS A 98 3.00 -8.93 -1.50
C LYS A 98 2.24 -9.22 -0.19
N PRO A 99 1.78 -8.17 0.55
CA PRO A 99 1.98 -6.75 0.30
C PRO A 99 3.45 -6.33 0.45
N ASP A 100 3.81 -5.10 0.03
CA ASP A 100 5.16 -4.56 0.28
C ASP A 100 5.34 -4.19 1.75
N LEU A 101 4.30 -3.63 2.39
CA LEU A 101 4.29 -3.27 3.82
C LEU A 101 2.85 -3.13 4.33
N LEU A 102 2.71 -3.01 5.65
CA LEU A 102 1.47 -2.64 6.33
C LEU A 102 1.45 -1.16 6.70
N ALA A 103 0.25 -0.59 6.81
CA ALA A 103 0.02 0.72 7.42
C ALA A 103 -1.29 0.73 8.21
N PRO A 104 -1.51 1.70 9.14
CA PRO A 104 -2.76 1.83 9.87
C PRO A 104 -3.97 1.87 8.94
N GLY A 105 -4.94 1.00 9.17
CA GLY A 105 -6.11 0.87 8.33
C GLY A 105 -7.38 0.49 9.08
N HIS A 106 -7.38 0.54 10.43
CA HIS A 106 -8.54 0.22 11.25
C HIS A 106 -9.07 1.47 11.96
N ASN A 107 -10.38 1.69 11.87
CA ASN A 107 -11.06 2.84 12.49
C ASN A 107 -10.40 4.20 12.16
N ILE A 108 -9.95 4.35 10.92
CA ILE A 108 -9.34 5.59 10.45
C ILE A 108 -10.42 6.66 10.32
N ILE A 109 -10.30 7.70 11.13
CA ILE A 109 -11.21 8.85 11.13
C ILE A 109 -10.78 9.83 10.05
N SER A 110 -11.69 10.16 9.14
CA SER A 110 -11.46 11.12 8.05
C SER A 110 -12.73 11.85 7.68
N CYS A 111 -12.61 12.87 6.82
CA CYS A 111 -13.74 13.67 6.36
C CYS A 111 -14.82 12.81 5.69
N HIS A 112 -16.06 13.10 6.00
CA HIS A 112 -17.20 12.48 5.35
C HIS A 112 -17.51 13.20 4.03
N ASN A 113 -17.91 12.44 3.00
CA ASN A 113 -18.14 12.98 1.65
C ASN A 113 -19.57 13.49 1.38
N ARG A 114 -20.52 13.29 2.30
CA ARG A 114 -21.93 13.66 2.12
C ARG A 114 -22.42 14.75 3.05
N TYR A 115 -21.71 15.00 4.13
CA TYR A 115 -22.05 16.05 5.09
C TYR A 115 -20.77 16.61 5.72
N ASN A 116 -20.87 17.80 6.32
CA ASN A 116 -19.77 18.45 7.00
C ASN A 116 -19.49 17.74 8.34
N GLY A 117 -18.58 16.78 8.34
CA GLY A 117 -18.24 15.97 9.51
C GLY A 117 -17.21 14.90 9.21
N TYR A 118 -17.06 13.97 10.13
CA TYR A 118 -16.09 12.89 10.08
C TYR A 118 -16.76 11.53 10.14
N THR A 119 -16.08 10.51 9.64
CA THR A 119 -16.49 9.11 9.74
C THR A 119 -15.28 8.21 9.94
N ALA A 120 -15.47 7.10 10.64
CA ALA A 120 -14.45 6.06 10.77
C ALA A 120 -14.67 4.98 9.71
N LYS A 121 -13.61 4.56 9.04
CA LYS A 121 -13.61 3.44 8.10
C LYS A 121 -12.41 2.55 8.34
N SER A 122 -12.57 1.26 7.97
CA SER A 122 -11.49 0.26 8.06
C SER A 122 -11.28 -0.42 6.72
N GLY A 123 -10.02 -0.79 6.44
CA GLY A 123 -9.63 -1.51 5.23
C GLY A 123 -8.30 -1.03 4.67
N THR A 124 -7.75 -1.80 3.75
CA THR A 124 -6.51 -1.45 3.04
C THR A 124 -6.63 -0.16 2.22
N SER A 125 -7.87 0.20 1.82
CA SER A 125 -8.16 1.50 1.20
C SER A 125 -7.87 2.70 2.11
N MET A 126 -7.84 2.51 3.44
CA MET A 126 -7.49 3.54 4.42
C MET A 126 -5.98 3.53 4.71
N SER A 127 -5.35 2.37 4.65
CA SER A 127 -3.88 2.23 4.82
C SER A 127 -3.10 2.86 3.66
N THR A 128 -3.60 2.71 2.44
CA THR A 128 -2.94 3.18 1.21
C THR A 128 -2.62 4.68 1.23
N PRO A 129 -3.57 5.59 1.56
CA PRO A 129 -3.28 7.02 1.62
C PRO A 129 -2.33 7.42 2.76
N VAL A 130 -2.22 6.63 3.83
CA VAL A 130 -1.22 6.86 4.88
C VAL A 130 0.19 6.70 4.32
N VAL A 131 0.42 5.65 3.52
CA VAL A 131 1.69 5.44 2.81
C VAL A 131 1.93 6.53 1.78
N SER A 132 0.91 6.92 1.02
CA SER A 132 1.02 8.03 0.04
C SER A 132 1.42 9.34 0.71
N GLY A 133 0.87 9.64 1.90
CA GLY A 133 1.25 10.80 2.71
C GLY A 133 2.69 10.73 3.21
N ALA A 134 3.14 9.56 3.66
CA ALA A 134 4.54 9.36 4.05
C ALA A 134 5.51 9.58 2.88
N ILE A 135 5.15 9.11 1.68
CA ILE A 135 5.95 9.34 0.46
C ILE A 135 5.97 10.83 0.09
N ALA A 136 4.86 11.56 0.27
CA ALA A 136 4.83 12.99 0.03
C ALA A 136 5.82 13.75 0.94
N LEU A 137 5.85 13.42 2.24
CA LEU A 137 6.84 13.96 3.18
C LEU A 137 8.27 13.60 2.81
N TYR A 138 8.49 12.38 2.31
CA TYR A 138 9.81 11.96 1.85
C TYR A 138 10.27 12.77 0.62
N LEU A 139 9.37 12.98 -0.35
CA LEU A 139 9.66 13.80 -1.54
C LEU A 139 9.83 15.28 -1.23
N GLU A 140 9.16 15.81 -0.20
CA GLU A 140 9.44 17.17 0.31
C GLU A 140 10.89 17.29 0.77
N LYS A 141 11.39 16.29 1.49
CA LYS A 141 12.78 16.25 1.98
C LYS A 141 13.80 15.91 0.89
N TYR A 142 13.43 15.03 -0.04
CA TYR A 142 14.30 14.52 -1.10
C TYR A 142 13.60 14.60 -2.47
N PRO A 143 13.46 15.80 -3.06
CA PRO A 143 12.64 16.03 -4.25
C PRO A 143 13.05 15.24 -5.50
N ASN A 144 14.30 14.80 -5.56
CA ASN A 144 14.87 14.06 -6.71
C ASN A 144 14.95 12.54 -6.47
N ALA A 145 14.35 12.02 -5.38
CA ALA A 145 14.36 10.60 -5.11
C ALA A 145 13.52 9.84 -6.16
N SER A 146 14.09 8.79 -6.74
CA SER A 146 13.34 7.94 -7.66
C SER A 146 12.29 7.10 -6.93
N ASN A 147 11.24 6.71 -7.65
CA ASN A 147 10.19 5.83 -7.12
C ASN A 147 10.74 4.46 -6.68
N ASP A 148 11.75 3.91 -7.36
CA ASP A 148 12.44 2.67 -6.95
C ASP A 148 13.19 2.87 -5.63
N THR A 149 13.87 4.00 -5.47
CA THR A 149 14.53 4.36 -4.21
C THR A 149 13.52 4.52 -3.08
N ILE A 150 12.40 5.17 -3.33
CA ILE A 150 11.30 5.35 -2.37
C ILE A 150 10.75 3.98 -1.94
N LYS A 151 10.42 3.11 -2.91
CA LYS A 151 9.91 1.76 -2.64
C LYS A 151 10.90 0.94 -1.82
N ARG A 152 12.18 0.99 -2.14
CA ARG A 152 13.23 0.32 -1.37
C ARG A 152 13.32 0.87 0.05
N ASN A 153 13.42 2.18 0.20
CA ASN A 153 13.67 2.82 1.50
C ASN A 153 12.48 2.69 2.45
N ILE A 154 11.23 2.77 1.95
CA ILE A 154 10.05 2.57 2.78
C ILE A 154 9.96 1.13 3.31
N LYS A 155 10.39 0.14 2.52
CA LYS A 155 10.48 -1.27 2.96
C LYS A 155 11.60 -1.46 3.97
N LEU A 156 12.78 -0.90 3.74
CA LEU A 156 13.93 -1.04 4.66
C LEU A 156 13.68 -0.37 6.02
N SER A 157 12.86 0.66 6.06
CA SER A 157 12.54 1.40 7.29
C SER A 157 11.36 0.83 8.06
N ALA A 158 10.63 -0.13 7.50
CA ALA A 158 9.46 -0.73 8.14
C ALA A 158 9.86 -1.47 9.43
N SER A 159 8.98 -1.43 10.42
CA SER A 159 9.16 -2.13 11.70
C SER A 159 8.47 -3.50 11.64
N ASP A 160 9.11 -4.53 12.15
CA ASP A 160 8.48 -5.86 12.24
C ASP A 160 7.18 -5.78 13.04
N ALA A 161 6.10 -6.27 12.46
CA ALA A 161 4.77 -6.30 13.08
C ALA A 161 4.46 -7.68 13.72
N GLY A 162 5.40 -8.62 13.69
CA GLY A 162 5.26 -9.95 14.28
C GLY A 162 4.38 -10.91 13.44
N PHE A 163 4.16 -10.61 12.16
CA PHE A 163 3.42 -11.48 11.24
C PHE A 163 4.36 -12.18 10.26
N THR A 164 3.82 -13.14 9.50
CA THR A 164 4.57 -13.77 8.41
C THR A 164 4.86 -12.76 7.29
N LEU A 165 5.90 -13.02 6.50
CA LEU A 165 6.27 -12.20 5.34
C LEU A 165 5.10 -12.01 4.37
N ASN A 166 4.31 -13.04 4.12
CA ASN A 166 3.16 -13.01 3.22
C ASN A 166 2.05 -12.08 3.70
N ARG A 167 1.98 -11.80 5.02
CA ARG A 167 0.98 -10.93 5.61
C ARG A 167 1.49 -9.51 5.80
N GLN A 168 2.70 -9.33 6.29
CA GLN A 168 3.23 -8.00 6.63
C GLN A 168 4.14 -7.39 5.56
N GLY A 169 4.60 -8.17 4.58
CA GLY A 169 5.67 -7.71 3.70
C GLY A 169 6.93 -7.39 4.51
N ALA A 170 7.45 -6.18 4.34
CA ALA A 170 8.59 -5.69 5.11
C ALA A 170 8.26 -5.31 6.56
N GLY A 171 6.97 -5.22 6.93
CA GLY A 171 6.51 -4.83 8.25
C GLY A 171 5.58 -3.63 8.24
N LEU A 172 5.38 -3.01 9.40
CA LEU A 172 4.53 -1.83 9.60
C LEU A 172 5.30 -0.56 9.22
N LEU A 173 4.63 0.35 8.51
CA LEU A 173 5.16 1.67 8.14
C LEU A 173 5.72 2.41 9.36
N ASN A 174 6.98 2.80 9.27
CA ASN A 174 7.66 3.65 10.24
C ASN A 174 8.10 4.96 9.56
N VAL A 175 7.25 5.97 9.65
CA VAL A 175 7.47 7.26 8.97
C VAL A 175 8.78 7.91 9.42
N LYS A 176 9.09 7.87 10.73
CA LYS A 176 10.31 8.46 11.26
C LYS A 176 11.56 7.82 10.63
N HIS A 177 11.67 6.49 10.70
CA HIS A 177 12.81 5.79 10.11
C HIS A 177 12.86 5.96 8.59
N PHE A 178 11.70 6.03 7.91
CA PHE A 178 11.64 6.25 6.47
C PHE A 178 12.21 7.62 6.08
N LEU A 179 11.88 8.68 6.80
CA LEU A 179 12.39 10.02 6.54
C LEU A 179 13.89 10.17 6.87
N GLU A 180 14.47 9.26 7.64
CA GLU A 180 15.90 9.20 7.92
C GLU A 180 16.70 8.48 6.82
N GLN A 181 16.05 7.67 5.97
CA GLN A 181 16.70 6.97 4.84
C GLN A 181 17.09 7.96 3.75
N LYS A 182 18.38 8.08 3.48
CA LYS A 182 18.86 8.92 2.37
C LYS A 182 18.64 8.20 1.03
N PRO A 183 18.26 8.92 -0.03
CA PRO A 183 18.34 8.36 -1.38
C PRO A 183 19.80 8.04 -1.73
N LEU A 184 20.03 6.87 -2.32
CA LEU A 184 21.33 6.49 -2.88
C LEU A 184 21.42 6.98 -4.30
#